data_7cd5937aabf96c52e77a68c72a8006c1
#
_entry.id   7cd5937aabf96c52e77a68c72a8006c1
#
_cell.length_a   1.000
_cell.length_b   1.000
_cell.length_c   1.000
_cell.angle_alpha   90.00
_cell.angle_beta   90.00
_cell.angle_gamma   90.00
#
_symmetry.space_group_name_H-M   'P 1'
#
loop_
_entity.id
_entity.type
_entity.pdbx_description
1 polymer ?
#
loop_
_entity_poly.entity_id
_entity_poly.type
_entity_poly.pdbx_seq_one_letter_code
_entity_poly.pdbx_strand_id
1 'polypeptide(L)'
;MGSNNINLLEPCGQFGTRLMGGKDASQTRYIFTRLTSEARKLFDPKDDAILNYLDDDGRSIEPDFYMPTLPMILVNGSEGIGTGFSCYVPPFNPKDIRDNITNVLNGKSIQKMKPWFRGFKGKIFEQDDDSWMTQGVWTTVGRTVKVTELPPGRWTQDYKEHLDTLVEKKIISGFTNNSTTENVDFLIQDYNGKDAVKDLKLQKTLRTSNMHLFHPTKGIHKYQSPELILKDFIELRYEYYKKRKEHLIKVLEAKAQMCDYKSRFVSMVINGDIIVFRRKKQELENQLSGLFPQIGGTYDYLLNIRTVQYTDESVRELLKESEQAKRDLEIMKSTTAMNMWKNDIKNI
;
A
#
# COMPACT_ATOMS: atom_id res chain seq x y z
N MET A 1 -10.19 10.46 11.54
CA MET A 1 -11.28 9.91 10.76
C MET A 1 -11.67 10.90 9.67
N GLY A 2 -12.13 10.43 8.51
CA GLY A 2 -12.37 11.28 7.32
C GLY A 2 -11.10 11.67 6.56
N SER A 3 -10.00 10.99 6.82
CA SER A 3 -8.71 11.06 6.14
C SER A 3 -8.27 9.64 5.79
N ASN A 4 -6.99 9.34 5.78
CA ASN A 4 -6.47 8.04 5.37
C ASN A 4 -6.99 6.87 6.25
N ASN A 5 -7.42 5.79 5.61
CA ASN A 5 -7.75 4.53 6.28
C ASN A 5 -6.49 3.76 6.67
N ILE A 6 -5.44 3.83 5.84
CA ILE A 6 -4.11 3.29 6.12
C ILE A 6 -3.08 4.40 5.94
N ASN A 7 -2.35 4.71 6.99
CA ASN A 7 -1.23 5.64 6.92
C ASN A 7 0.00 4.91 6.39
N LEU A 8 0.58 5.41 5.30
CA LEU A 8 1.85 4.91 4.76
C LEU A 8 3.05 5.54 5.47
N LEU A 9 2.86 6.73 6.03
CA LEU A 9 3.84 7.45 6.81
C LEU A 9 3.38 7.54 8.26
N GLU A 10 4.28 7.31 9.21
CA GLU A 10 4.03 7.45 10.64
C GLU A 10 4.01 8.94 11.02
N PRO A 11 2.93 9.44 11.63
CA PRO A 11 2.83 10.83 12.05
C PRO A 11 3.61 11.05 13.36
N CYS A 12 4.84 11.53 13.28
CA CYS A 12 5.65 11.87 14.46
C CYS A 12 5.54 13.38 14.74
N GLY A 13 4.63 13.77 15.62
CA GLY A 13 4.29 15.15 15.95
C GLY A 13 2.83 15.48 15.62
N GLN A 14 2.51 16.76 15.52
CA GLN A 14 1.15 17.23 15.24
C GLN A 14 0.89 17.33 13.74
N PHE A 15 0.29 16.29 13.17
CA PHE A 15 -0.11 16.21 11.76
C PHE A 15 -1.54 16.67 11.49
N GLY A 16 -2.17 17.33 12.48
CA GLY A 16 -3.54 17.74 12.43
C GLY A 16 -4.48 16.78 13.16
N THR A 17 -5.62 17.31 13.55
CA THR A 17 -6.63 16.56 14.31
C THR A 17 -8.00 16.60 13.63
N ARG A 18 -8.91 15.81 14.16
CA ARG A 18 -10.31 15.82 13.77
C ARG A 18 -11.00 17.15 14.09
N LEU A 19 -10.49 17.94 15.02
CA LEU A 19 -11.08 19.23 15.36
C LEU A 19 -11.16 20.14 14.14
N MET A 20 -10.09 20.19 13.32
CA MET A 20 -9.98 21.11 12.20
C MET A 20 -9.69 20.42 10.87
N GLY A 21 -9.81 19.08 10.80
CA GLY A 21 -9.59 18.32 9.56
C GLY A 21 -8.18 18.44 9.02
N GLY A 22 -7.20 18.50 9.91
CA GLY A 22 -5.78 18.62 9.55
C GLY A 22 -5.27 20.05 9.39
N LYS A 23 -6.13 21.07 9.38
CA LYS A 23 -5.71 22.49 9.29
C LYS A 23 -4.92 22.97 10.50
N ASP A 24 -5.00 22.26 11.61
CA ASP A 24 -4.26 22.46 12.85
C ASP A 24 -2.92 21.70 12.88
N ALA A 25 -2.43 21.23 11.74
CA ALA A 25 -1.11 20.64 11.63
C ALA A 25 -0.01 21.67 11.94
N SER A 26 1.02 21.22 12.64
CA SER A 26 2.21 22.05 12.87
C SER A 26 2.98 22.32 11.57
N GLN A 27 3.80 23.35 11.57
CA GLN A 27 4.70 23.62 10.45
C GLN A 27 5.63 22.42 10.23
N THR A 28 5.93 22.10 8.97
CA THR A 28 6.70 20.91 8.56
C THR A 28 8.04 20.75 9.26
N ARG A 29 8.70 21.86 9.64
CA ARG A 29 9.98 21.84 10.37
C ARG A 29 9.89 21.30 11.81
N TYR A 30 8.68 21.13 12.36
CA TYR A 30 8.47 20.64 13.73
C TYR A 30 7.90 19.22 13.78
N ILE A 31 7.71 18.61 12.63
CA ILE A 31 7.16 17.27 12.52
C ILE A 31 8.10 16.38 11.73
N PHE A 32 8.07 15.08 12.04
CA PHE A 32 8.89 14.07 11.41
C PHE A 32 8.02 12.94 10.92
N THR A 33 8.55 12.15 9.99
CA THR A 33 7.86 10.97 9.48
C THR A 33 8.85 9.87 9.11
N ARG A 34 8.35 8.66 9.06
CA ARG A 34 9.03 7.47 8.53
C ARG A 34 8.00 6.53 7.92
N LEU A 35 8.44 5.58 7.11
CA LEU A 35 7.53 4.57 6.58
C LEU A 35 6.97 3.71 7.72
N THR A 36 5.66 3.44 7.65
CA THR A 36 5.00 2.48 8.54
C THR A 36 5.37 1.05 8.12
N SER A 37 5.15 0.08 9.02
CA SER A 37 5.30 -1.35 8.69
C SER A 37 4.35 -1.79 7.58
N GLU A 38 3.17 -1.20 7.50
CA GLU A 38 2.16 -1.45 6.48
C GLU A 38 2.60 -0.97 5.11
N ALA A 39 3.36 0.14 5.04
CA ALA A 39 3.85 0.67 3.77
C ALA A 39 4.71 -0.36 3.02
N ARG A 40 5.59 -1.09 3.70
CA ARG A 40 6.44 -2.11 3.08
C ARG A 40 5.73 -3.43 2.77
N LYS A 41 4.58 -3.68 3.37
CA LYS A 41 3.69 -4.79 2.97
C LYS A 41 2.89 -4.43 1.72
N LEU A 42 2.44 -3.18 1.62
CA LEU A 42 1.69 -2.68 0.47
C LEU A 42 2.60 -2.45 -0.75
N PHE A 43 3.79 -1.93 -0.54
CA PHE A 43 4.82 -1.69 -1.55
C PHE A 43 5.99 -2.65 -1.30
N ASP A 44 5.85 -3.89 -1.79
CA ASP A 44 6.83 -4.96 -1.57
C ASP A 44 8.16 -4.61 -2.26
N PRO A 45 9.31 -4.65 -1.54
CA PRO A 45 10.63 -4.43 -2.13
C PRO A 45 10.99 -5.32 -3.32
N LYS A 46 10.34 -6.47 -3.46
CA LYS A 46 10.53 -7.35 -4.61
C LYS A 46 10.04 -6.74 -5.93
N ASP A 47 9.24 -5.68 -5.88
CA ASP A 47 8.81 -4.94 -7.06
C ASP A 47 9.82 -3.86 -7.46
N ASP A 48 10.67 -3.39 -6.55
CA ASP A 48 11.58 -2.26 -6.81
C ASP A 48 12.41 -2.47 -8.09
N ALA A 49 12.89 -3.69 -8.34
CA ALA A 49 13.72 -4.01 -9.50
C ALA A 49 12.96 -4.07 -10.84
N ILE A 50 11.64 -4.06 -10.84
CA ILE A 50 10.81 -4.16 -12.06
C ILE A 50 10.04 -2.88 -12.37
N LEU A 51 10.19 -1.85 -11.54
CA LEU A 51 9.63 -0.53 -11.78
C LEU A 51 10.45 0.23 -12.82
N ASN A 52 9.80 1.16 -13.51
CA ASN A 52 10.43 2.03 -14.47
C ASN A 52 10.85 3.33 -13.79
N TYR A 53 12.15 3.48 -13.50
CA TYR A 53 12.69 4.64 -12.81
C TYR A 53 12.95 5.77 -13.78
N LEU A 54 12.62 6.98 -13.35
CA LEU A 54 12.94 8.22 -14.04
C LEU A 54 14.43 8.55 -13.89
N ASP A 55 14.96 9.28 -14.85
CA ASP A 55 16.33 9.79 -14.84
C ASP A 55 16.32 11.30 -14.83
N ASP A 56 17.10 11.90 -13.94
CA ASP A 56 17.33 13.32 -13.86
C ASP A 56 18.84 13.59 -13.90
N ASP A 57 19.32 14.09 -15.02
CA ASP A 57 20.73 14.37 -15.30
C ASP A 57 21.69 13.19 -14.99
N GLY A 58 21.30 11.98 -15.39
CA GLY A 58 22.07 10.75 -15.17
C GLY A 58 21.96 10.17 -13.76
N ARG A 59 21.01 10.66 -12.96
CA ARG A 59 20.68 10.11 -11.65
C ARG A 59 19.31 9.45 -11.70
N SER A 60 19.25 8.19 -11.32
CA SER A 60 17.98 7.51 -11.11
C SER A 60 17.26 8.14 -9.91
N ILE A 61 16.01 8.55 -10.12
CA ILE A 61 15.14 9.14 -9.11
C ILE A 61 13.96 8.18 -8.83
N GLU A 62 12.76 8.71 -8.54
CA GLU A 62 11.58 7.89 -8.30
C GLU A 62 11.10 7.17 -9.58
N PRO A 63 10.32 6.09 -9.45
CA PRO A 63 9.70 5.45 -10.61
C PRO A 63 8.53 6.29 -11.14
N ASP A 64 8.13 6.05 -12.41
CA ASP A 64 6.93 6.65 -13.03
C ASP A 64 5.72 6.55 -12.11
N PHE A 65 5.53 5.41 -11.47
CA PHE A 65 4.55 5.16 -10.42
C PHE A 65 4.95 3.94 -9.60
N TYR A 66 4.51 3.91 -8.36
CA TYR A 66 4.64 2.74 -7.50
C TYR A 66 3.46 1.79 -7.72
N MET A 67 3.72 0.48 -7.60
CA MET A 67 2.70 -0.55 -7.81
C MET A 67 2.36 -1.26 -6.50
N PRO A 68 1.37 -0.78 -5.73
CA PRO A 68 1.01 -1.39 -4.46
C PRO A 68 0.28 -2.73 -4.64
N THR A 69 0.22 -3.52 -3.57
CA THR A 69 -0.50 -4.80 -3.54
C THR A 69 -2.03 -4.60 -3.53
N LEU A 70 -2.51 -3.49 -2.92
CA LEU A 70 -3.90 -3.03 -2.95
C LEU A 70 -3.99 -1.64 -3.59
N PRO A 71 -5.09 -1.29 -4.27
CA PRO A 71 -5.29 0.04 -4.88
C PRO A 71 -5.47 1.10 -3.81
N MET A 72 -4.40 1.83 -3.49
CA MET A 72 -4.40 2.84 -2.43
C MET A 72 -5.39 3.97 -2.68
N ILE A 73 -5.73 4.25 -3.93
CA ILE A 73 -6.78 5.19 -4.30
C ILE A 73 -8.16 4.78 -3.77
N LEU A 74 -8.46 3.49 -3.71
CA LEU A 74 -9.70 2.98 -3.12
C LEU A 74 -9.58 2.80 -1.60
N VAL A 75 -8.39 2.49 -1.09
CA VAL A 75 -8.16 2.34 0.35
C VAL A 75 -8.31 3.67 1.08
N ASN A 76 -7.64 4.71 0.61
CA ASN A 76 -7.59 6.03 1.27
C ASN A 76 -8.53 7.06 0.64
N GLY A 77 -9.06 6.78 -0.55
CA GLY A 77 -9.80 7.75 -1.31
C GLY A 77 -8.92 8.87 -1.88
N SER A 78 -9.56 9.80 -2.57
CA SER A 78 -8.92 11.04 -3.06
C SER A 78 -9.94 12.14 -3.17
N GLU A 79 -9.54 13.34 -2.83
CA GLU A 79 -10.33 14.55 -3.04
C GLU A 79 -9.39 15.64 -3.57
N GLY A 80 -9.75 16.25 -4.67
CA GLY A 80 -8.96 17.30 -5.28
C GLY A 80 -9.79 18.21 -6.17
N ILE A 81 -9.44 19.50 -6.18
CA ILE A 81 -10.04 20.52 -7.02
C ILE A 81 -8.96 21.01 -7.95
N GLY A 82 -9.19 20.86 -9.27
CA GLY A 82 -8.32 21.37 -10.31
C GLY A 82 -9.00 22.48 -11.10
N THR A 83 -8.23 23.12 -11.98
CA THR A 83 -8.79 24.09 -12.92
C THR A 83 -9.60 23.35 -13.99
N GLY A 84 -10.93 23.56 -13.98
CA GLY A 84 -11.84 22.98 -14.95
C GLY A 84 -12.53 21.68 -14.52
N PHE A 85 -12.02 20.92 -13.55
CA PHE A 85 -12.71 19.76 -12.97
C PHE A 85 -12.22 19.42 -11.56
N SER A 86 -13.04 18.68 -10.85
CA SER A 86 -12.72 18.15 -9.53
C SER A 86 -12.71 16.62 -9.56
N CYS A 87 -12.09 16.00 -8.56
CA CYS A 87 -12.12 14.56 -8.36
C CYS A 87 -12.53 14.26 -6.93
N TYR A 88 -13.39 13.27 -6.76
CA TYR A 88 -13.71 12.71 -5.46
C TYR A 88 -13.87 11.21 -5.57
N VAL A 89 -13.01 10.47 -4.88
CA VAL A 89 -13.10 9.02 -4.72
C VAL A 89 -13.27 8.74 -3.23
N PRO A 90 -14.41 8.18 -2.77
CA PRO A 90 -14.57 7.82 -1.38
C PRO A 90 -13.62 6.66 -1.03
N PRO A 91 -13.18 6.56 0.23
CA PRO A 91 -12.40 5.42 0.68
C PRO A 91 -13.29 4.20 0.97
N PHE A 92 -12.70 3.01 0.81
CA PHE A 92 -13.35 1.72 1.03
C PHE A 92 -12.59 0.87 2.04
N ASN A 93 -13.24 -0.15 2.57
CA ASN A 93 -12.63 -1.07 3.52
C ASN A 93 -11.55 -1.91 2.82
N PRO A 94 -10.30 -1.88 3.29
CA PRO A 94 -9.22 -2.71 2.72
C PRO A 94 -9.57 -4.21 2.67
N LYS A 95 -10.38 -4.71 3.61
CA LYS A 95 -10.86 -6.11 3.61
C LYS A 95 -11.78 -6.38 2.41
N ASP A 96 -12.73 -5.49 2.13
CA ASP A 96 -13.65 -5.67 1.00
C ASP A 96 -12.91 -5.60 -0.33
N ILE A 97 -11.92 -4.70 -0.45
CA ILE A 97 -11.03 -4.60 -1.61
C ILE A 97 -10.24 -5.90 -1.80
N ARG A 98 -9.61 -6.40 -0.73
CA ARG A 98 -8.85 -7.66 -0.72
C ARG A 98 -9.72 -8.85 -1.13
N ASP A 99 -10.93 -8.93 -0.56
CA ASP A 99 -11.85 -10.03 -0.84
C ASP A 99 -12.33 -10.00 -2.29
N ASN A 100 -12.56 -8.80 -2.86
CA ASN A 100 -12.86 -8.62 -4.27
C ASN A 100 -11.70 -9.00 -5.19
N ILE A 101 -10.47 -8.61 -4.86
CA ILE A 101 -9.28 -9.07 -5.61
C ILE A 101 -9.20 -10.59 -5.57
N THR A 102 -9.38 -11.19 -4.40
CA THR A 102 -9.35 -12.65 -4.23
C THR A 102 -10.46 -13.33 -5.03
N ASN A 103 -11.66 -12.74 -5.09
CA ASN A 103 -12.76 -13.23 -5.91
C ASN A 103 -12.40 -13.26 -7.39
N VAL A 104 -11.86 -12.16 -7.93
CA VAL A 104 -11.44 -12.08 -9.34
C VAL A 104 -10.33 -13.08 -9.64
N LEU A 105 -9.32 -13.21 -8.75
CA LEU A 105 -8.26 -14.20 -8.89
C LEU A 105 -8.76 -15.66 -8.80
N ASN A 106 -9.99 -15.87 -8.32
CA ASN A 106 -10.68 -17.17 -8.33
C ASN A 106 -11.74 -17.29 -9.44
N GLY A 107 -11.79 -16.35 -10.39
CA GLY A 107 -12.74 -16.35 -11.50
C GLY A 107 -14.17 -15.92 -11.12
N LYS A 108 -14.35 -15.26 -9.97
CA LYS A 108 -15.64 -14.74 -9.52
C LYS A 108 -15.77 -13.24 -9.90
N SER A 109 -17.00 -12.73 -9.91
CA SER A 109 -17.29 -11.32 -10.16
C SER A 109 -16.91 -10.44 -8.97
N ILE A 110 -16.61 -9.15 -9.27
CA ILE A 110 -16.42 -8.10 -8.26
C ILE A 110 -17.78 -7.82 -7.62
N GLN A 111 -17.81 -7.75 -6.30
CA GLN A 111 -18.99 -7.37 -5.53
C GLN A 111 -18.99 -5.86 -5.28
N LYS A 112 -20.17 -5.24 -5.24
CA LYS A 112 -20.35 -3.83 -4.95
C LYS A 112 -19.71 -3.48 -3.59
N MET A 113 -18.89 -2.43 -3.57
CA MET A 113 -18.20 -1.99 -2.37
C MET A 113 -18.92 -0.82 -1.73
N LYS A 114 -18.96 -0.82 -0.40
CA LYS A 114 -19.54 0.25 0.40
C LYS A 114 -18.44 1.19 0.90
N PRO A 115 -18.58 2.53 0.76
CA PRO A 115 -17.65 3.46 1.37
C PRO A 115 -17.44 3.19 2.86
N TRP A 116 -16.20 3.31 3.31
CA TRP A 116 -15.84 3.02 4.70
C TRP A 116 -14.77 3.97 5.18
N PHE A 117 -14.91 4.43 6.43
CA PHE A 117 -13.95 5.32 7.07
C PHE A 117 -13.50 4.69 8.38
N ARG A 118 -12.20 4.54 8.57
CA ARG A 118 -11.62 3.99 9.79
C ARG A 118 -12.05 4.78 11.02
N GLY A 119 -12.59 4.09 12.01
CA GLY A 119 -13.04 4.69 13.28
C GLY A 119 -14.37 5.43 13.22
N PHE A 120 -15.07 5.46 12.10
CA PHE A 120 -16.40 6.04 12.01
C PHE A 120 -17.43 5.15 12.73
N LYS A 121 -18.16 5.74 13.70
CA LYS A 121 -19.14 5.04 14.54
C LYS A 121 -20.57 5.15 14.01
N GLY A 122 -20.79 5.98 12.99
CA GLY A 122 -22.11 6.19 12.40
C GLY A 122 -22.49 5.13 11.36
N LYS A 123 -23.53 5.44 10.60
CA LYS A 123 -24.06 4.55 9.56
C LYS A 123 -23.75 5.09 8.17
N ILE A 124 -23.52 4.19 7.23
CA ILE A 124 -23.44 4.50 5.80
C ILE A 124 -24.44 3.59 5.10
N PHE A 125 -25.28 4.15 4.26
CA PHE A 125 -26.28 3.40 3.48
C PHE A 125 -26.38 3.96 2.06
N GLU A 126 -26.73 3.11 1.14
CA GLU A 126 -26.91 3.46 -0.26
C GLU A 126 -28.18 4.33 -0.39
N GLN A 127 -28.06 5.41 -1.13
CA GLN A 127 -29.19 6.29 -1.44
C GLN A 127 -29.64 6.09 -2.88
N ASP A 128 -28.70 6.11 -3.82
CA ASP A 128 -28.88 5.86 -5.23
C ASP A 128 -27.68 5.05 -5.76
N ASP A 129 -27.68 4.69 -7.03
CA ASP A 129 -26.63 3.89 -7.66
C ASP A 129 -25.23 4.49 -7.53
N ASP A 130 -25.12 5.83 -7.53
CA ASP A 130 -23.87 6.60 -7.47
C ASP A 130 -23.76 7.49 -6.22
N SER A 131 -24.65 7.33 -5.24
CA SER A 131 -24.63 8.12 -4.03
C SER A 131 -24.87 7.31 -2.74
N TRP A 132 -24.12 7.70 -1.70
CA TRP A 132 -24.18 7.11 -0.39
C TRP A 132 -24.48 8.17 0.66
N MET A 133 -25.32 7.85 1.63
CA MET A 133 -25.61 8.71 2.77
C MET A 133 -24.80 8.28 3.98
N THR A 134 -24.01 9.18 4.54
CA THR A 134 -23.34 9.00 5.83
C THR A 134 -24.14 9.69 6.91
N GLN A 135 -24.34 9.01 8.02
CA GLN A 135 -25.15 9.47 9.15
C GLN A 135 -24.33 9.37 10.43
N GLY A 136 -24.23 10.50 11.16
CA GLY A 136 -23.62 10.56 12.49
C GLY A 136 -24.40 9.77 13.53
N VAL A 137 -23.99 9.91 14.78
CA VAL A 137 -24.67 9.28 15.94
C VAL A 137 -25.16 10.37 16.86
N TRP A 138 -26.46 10.33 17.19
CA TRP A 138 -27.08 11.23 18.14
C TRP A 138 -28.19 10.54 18.90
N THR A 139 -28.54 11.12 20.06
CA THR A 139 -29.69 10.74 20.87
C THR A 139 -30.48 11.99 21.26
N THR A 140 -31.80 11.87 21.30
CA THR A 140 -32.68 12.98 21.67
C THR A 140 -33.45 12.62 22.95
N VAL A 141 -33.39 13.51 23.93
CA VAL A 141 -34.19 13.40 25.18
C VAL A 141 -34.95 14.71 25.37
N GLY A 142 -36.25 14.67 25.12
CA GLY A 142 -37.07 15.90 25.09
C GLY A 142 -36.60 16.85 23.99
N ARG A 143 -36.17 18.06 24.37
CA ARG A 143 -35.57 19.06 23.47
C ARG A 143 -34.06 19.10 23.44
N THR A 144 -33.43 18.19 24.19
CA THR A 144 -31.96 18.10 24.23
C THR A 144 -31.49 17.05 23.26
N VAL A 145 -30.51 17.42 22.39
CA VAL A 145 -29.89 16.51 21.44
C VAL A 145 -28.42 16.34 21.80
N LYS A 146 -28.02 15.11 22.08
CA LYS A 146 -26.62 14.74 22.28
C LYS A 146 -26.03 14.14 20.99
N VAL A 147 -25.00 14.75 20.43
CA VAL A 147 -24.31 14.28 19.21
C VAL A 147 -22.95 13.71 19.62
N THR A 148 -22.74 12.43 19.33
CA THR A 148 -21.51 11.70 19.68
C THR A 148 -20.68 11.27 18.46
N GLU A 149 -21.20 11.47 17.26
CA GLU A 149 -20.49 11.24 16.01
C GLU A 149 -21.01 12.16 14.90
N LEU A 150 -20.10 12.72 14.10
CA LEU A 150 -20.42 13.56 12.94
C LEU A 150 -20.16 12.79 11.63
N PRO A 151 -20.88 13.10 10.55
CA PRO A 151 -20.57 12.54 9.23
C PRO A 151 -19.12 12.80 8.84
N PRO A 152 -18.44 11.87 8.14
CA PRO A 152 -17.07 12.03 7.67
C PRO A 152 -16.86 13.30 6.85
N GLY A 153 -15.75 14.01 7.10
CA GLY A 153 -15.44 15.30 6.49
C GLY A 153 -16.24 16.47 7.03
N ARG A 154 -16.98 16.30 8.14
CA ARG A 154 -17.51 17.39 8.96
C ARG A 154 -16.66 17.49 10.21
N TRP A 155 -15.91 18.60 10.29
CA TRP A 155 -14.95 18.80 11.37
C TRP A 155 -15.61 19.42 12.60
N THR A 156 -15.07 19.13 13.76
CA THR A 156 -15.66 19.55 15.05
C THR A 156 -15.78 21.08 15.15
N GLN A 157 -14.76 21.82 14.68
CA GLN A 157 -14.78 23.28 14.73
C GLN A 157 -15.83 23.87 13.76
N ASP A 158 -15.86 23.38 12.52
CA ASP A 158 -16.88 23.80 11.54
C ASP A 158 -18.31 23.50 12.04
N TYR A 159 -18.45 22.40 12.80
CA TYR A 159 -19.75 22.05 13.39
C TYR A 159 -20.12 22.98 14.55
N LYS A 160 -19.15 23.36 15.39
CA LYS A 160 -19.35 24.36 16.43
C LYS A 160 -19.83 25.69 15.82
N GLU A 161 -19.17 26.22 14.81
CA GLU A 161 -19.55 27.43 14.11
C GLU A 161 -20.97 27.35 13.52
N HIS A 162 -21.33 26.16 13.00
CA HIS A 162 -22.70 25.92 12.56
C HIS A 162 -23.70 26.00 13.73
N LEU A 163 -23.40 25.44 14.89
CA LEU A 163 -24.25 25.52 16.06
C LEU A 163 -24.39 26.97 16.60
N ASP A 164 -23.30 27.75 16.53
CA ASP A 164 -23.38 29.19 16.86
C ASP A 164 -24.36 29.93 15.95
N THR A 165 -24.39 29.64 14.66
CA THR A 165 -25.42 30.22 13.74
C THR A 165 -26.85 29.75 14.07
N LEU A 166 -27.04 28.57 14.64
CA LEU A 166 -28.37 28.10 15.08
C LEU A 166 -28.82 28.78 16.35
N VAL A 167 -27.90 29.15 17.26
CA VAL A 167 -28.20 29.97 18.44
C VAL A 167 -28.68 31.36 18.02
N GLU A 168 -27.95 32.02 17.09
CA GLU A 168 -28.34 33.32 16.54
C GLU A 168 -29.73 33.30 15.90
N LYS A 169 -30.06 32.21 15.19
CA LYS A 169 -31.37 31.98 14.56
C LYS A 169 -32.45 31.54 15.57
N LYS A 170 -32.12 31.39 16.85
CA LYS A 170 -33.03 30.94 17.92
C LYS A 170 -33.65 29.55 17.66
N ILE A 171 -32.95 28.69 16.91
CA ILE A 171 -33.34 27.28 16.65
C ILE A 171 -32.95 26.41 17.84
N ILE A 172 -31.87 26.79 18.53
CA ILE A 172 -31.40 26.17 19.76
C ILE A 172 -31.15 27.29 20.80
N SER A 173 -31.28 27.00 22.10
CA SER A 173 -30.98 27.98 23.15
C SER A 173 -29.46 28.09 23.43
N GLY A 174 -28.74 27.02 23.21
CA GLY A 174 -27.30 26.93 23.44
C GLY A 174 -26.79 25.52 23.24
N PHE A 175 -25.46 25.35 23.39
CA PHE A 175 -24.84 24.02 23.37
C PHE A 175 -23.59 24.00 24.24
N THR A 176 -23.21 22.79 24.65
CA THR A 176 -21.94 22.50 25.34
C THR A 176 -21.10 21.62 24.41
N ASN A 177 -19.83 21.99 24.23
CA ASN A 177 -18.88 21.21 23.44
C ASN A 177 -17.86 20.54 24.38
N ASN A 178 -17.97 19.22 24.53
CA ASN A 178 -17.06 18.36 25.30
C ASN A 178 -16.16 17.52 24.37
N SER A 179 -16.08 17.87 23.09
CA SER A 179 -15.30 17.13 22.12
C SER A 179 -13.80 17.24 22.39
N THR A 180 -13.09 16.16 22.08
CA THR A 180 -11.63 16.09 22.13
C THR A 180 -11.04 16.03 20.72
N THR A 181 -9.72 15.93 20.60
CA THR A 181 -9.03 15.72 19.32
C THR A 181 -9.47 14.44 18.60
N GLU A 182 -10.02 13.46 19.34
CA GLU A 182 -10.40 12.15 18.80
C GLU A 182 -11.91 11.91 18.79
N ASN A 183 -12.63 12.43 19.79
CA ASN A 183 -14.05 12.14 20.00
C ASN A 183 -14.91 13.39 19.86
N VAL A 184 -16.10 13.21 19.30
CA VAL A 184 -17.15 14.21 19.23
C VAL A 184 -18.10 14.04 20.40
N ASP A 185 -18.40 15.14 21.11
CA ASP A 185 -19.42 15.17 22.16
C ASP A 185 -20.00 16.59 22.26
N PHE A 186 -21.17 16.80 21.67
CA PHE A 186 -21.95 18.02 21.77
C PHE A 186 -23.26 17.76 22.48
N LEU A 187 -23.62 18.62 23.43
CA LEU A 187 -24.91 18.65 24.07
C LEU A 187 -25.65 19.91 23.64
N ILE A 188 -26.72 19.76 22.86
CA ILE A 188 -27.49 20.84 22.26
C ILE A 188 -28.79 20.99 23.05
N GLN A 189 -29.09 22.22 23.50
CA GLN A 189 -30.20 22.51 24.40
C GLN A 189 -31.36 23.19 23.64
N ASP A 190 -32.58 22.82 24.04
CA ASP A 190 -33.84 23.40 23.58
C ASP A 190 -33.98 23.47 22.06
N TYR A 191 -33.70 22.39 21.39
CA TYR A 191 -33.90 22.30 19.97
C TYR A 191 -35.39 22.48 19.59
N ASN A 192 -35.67 23.50 18.77
CA ASN A 192 -37.02 23.87 18.31
C ASN A 192 -37.20 23.75 16.79
N GLY A 193 -36.23 23.16 16.08
CA GLY A 193 -36.30 22.97 14.62
C GLY A 193 -37.34 21.92 14.22
N LYS A 194 -37.61 21.86 12.91
CA LYS A 194 -38.57 20.91 12.35
C LYS A 194 -37.91 19.56 11.98
N ASP A 195 -36.64 19.57 11.61
CA ASP A 195 -35.91 18.39 11.16
C ASP A 195 -34.50 18.42 11.77
N ALA A 196 -34.33 17.72 12.86
CA ALA A 196 -33.06 17.65 13.58
C ALA A 196 -31.90 17.13 12.68
N VAL A 197 -32.19 16.23 11.76
CA VAL A 197 -31.18 15.65 10.88
C VAL A 197 -30.62 16.69 9.91
N LYS A 198 -31.50 17.50 9.30
CA LYS A 198 -31.13 18.56 8.38
C LYS A 198 -30.55 19.77 9.10
N ASP A 199 -31.28 20.26 10.11
CA ASP A 199 -30.92 21.48 10.85
C ASP A 199 -29.55 21.32 11.54
N LEU A 200 -29.31 20.17 12.17
CA LEU A 200 -28.07 19.85 12.85
C LEU A 200 -27.04 19.18 11.91
N LYS A 201 -27.32 19.10 10.61
CA LYS A 201 -26.41 18.54 9.59
C LYS A 201 -25.83 17.19 9.98
N LEU A 202 -26.65 16.28 10.51
CA LEU A 202 -26.23 14.96 10.98
C LEU A 202 -26.08 13.91 9.87
N GLN A 203 -26.35 14.31 8.64
CA GLN A 203 -26.14 13.49 7.44
C GLN A 203 -25.32 14.26 6.40
N LYS A 204 -24.59 13.50 5.57
CA LYS A 204 -23.83 14.02 4.42
C LYS A 204 -23.85 12.99 3.29
N THR A 205 -24.18 13.46 2.08
CA THR A 205 -24.11 12.61 0.88
C THR A 205 -22.66 12.53 0.35
N LEU A 206 -22.25 11.31 0.02
CA LEU A 206 -21.03 11.02 -0.73
C LEU A 206 -21.43 10.59 -2.16
N ARG A 207 -20.81 11.17 -3.16
CA ARG A 207 -21.09 10.85 -4.56
C ARG A 207 -19.91 10.15 -5.21
N THR A 208 -20.17 9.13 -6.02
CA THR A 208 -19.18 8.40 -6.82
C THR A 208 -19.24 8.78 -8.31
N SER A 209 -19.99 9.84 -8.65
CA SER A 209 -20.16 10.30 -10.04
C SER A 209 -19.02 11.17 -10.57
N ASN A 210 -18.04 11.54 -9.73
CA ASN A 210 -16.97 12.47 -10.07
C ASN A 210 -15.57 11.87 -9.80
N MET A 211 -15.34 10.64 -10.27
CA MET A 211 -14.07 9.95 -10.09
C MET A 211 -13.20 10.10 -11.34
N HIS A 212 -12.33 11.13 -11.35
CA HIS A 212 -11.38 11.38 -12.44
C HIS A 212 -9.97 10.97 -11.96
N LEU A 213 -9.35 10.01 -12.63
CA LEU A 213 -8.04 9.49 -12.27
C LEU A 213 -7.13 9.38 -13.50
N PHE A 214 -5.83 9.39 -13.29
CA PHE A 214 -4.88 9.07 -14.34
C PHE A 214 -4.90 7.55 -14.58
N HIS A 215 -5.27 7.17 -15.79
CA HIS A 215 -5.15 5.80 -16.25
C HIS A 215 -3.75 5.60 -16.84
N PRO A 216 -3.07 4.46 -16.62
CA PRO A 216 -1.68 4.26 -17.06
C PRO A 216 -1.43 4.48 -18.56
N THR A 217 -2.45 4.28 -19.40
CA THR A 217 -2.31 4.38 -20.86
C THR A 217 -3.27 5.35 -21.54
N LYS A 218 -4.33 5.80 -20.83
CA LYS A 218 -5.40 6.65 -21.42
C LYS A 218 -5.37 8.10 -20.96
N GLY A 219 -4.41 8.48 -20.10
CA GLY A 219 -4.39 9.80 -19.47
C GLY A 219 -5.52 9.97 -18.44
N ILE A 220 -6.11 11.17 -18.36
CA ILE A 220 -7.22 11.41 -17.43
C ILE A 220 -8.46 10.64 -17.89
N HIS A 221 -8.99 9.80 -17.00
CA HIS A 221 -10.14 8.94 -17.26
C HIS A 221 -11.20 9.13 -16.17
N LYS A 222 -12.47 9.25 -16.58
CA LYS A 222 -13.62 9.30 -15.68
C LYS A 222 -14.17 7.90 -15.46
N TYR A 223 -14.10 7.42 -14.22
CA TYR A 223 -14.66 6.14 -13.83
C TYR A 223 -16.13 6.28 -13.40
N GLN A 224 -16.97 5.36 -13.86
CA GLN A 224 -18.40 5.35 -13.54
C GLN A 224 -18.67 4.64 -12.19
N SER A 225 -17.79 3.76 -11.76
CA SER A 225 -17.92 3.07 -10.46
C SER A 225 -16.56 2.73 -9.86
N PRO A 226 -16.46 2.56 -8.52
CA PRO A 226 -15.24 2.10 -7.86
C PRO A 226 -14.77 0.71 -8.31
N GLU A 227 -15.72 -0.15 -8.69
CA GLU A 227 -15.44 -1.50 -9.18
C GLU A 227 -14.67 -1.48 -10.50
N LEU A 228 -14.90 -0.47 -11.37
CA LEU A 228 -14.13 -0.29 -12.60
C LEU A 228 -12.69 0.13 -12.30
N ILE A 229 -12.48 0.99 -11.30
CA ILE A 229 -11.13 1.33 -10.83
C ILE A 229 -10.42 0.08 -10.33
N LEU A 230 -11.11 -0.75 -9.55
CA LEU A 230 -10.56 -2.00 -9.04
C LEU A 230 -10.23 -2.99 -10.16
N LYS A 231 -11.07 -3.09 -11.17
CA LYS A 231 -10.84 -3.95 -12.33
C LYS A 231 -9.59 -3.57 -13.09
N ASP A 232 -9.44 -2.30 -13.47
CA ASP A 232 -8.26 -1.79 -14.18
C ASP A 232 -6.99 -1.99 -13.35
N PHE A 233 -7.07 -1.76 -12.02
CA PHE A 233 -5.98 -2.03 -11.11
C PHE A 233 -5.58 -3.51 -11.10
N ILE A 234 -6.55 -4.42 -11.04
CA ILE A 234 -6.29 -5.87 -11.02
C ILE A 234 -5.58 -6.31 -12.30
N GLU A 235 -6.03 -5.85 -13.47
CA GLU A 235 -5.41 -6.15 -14.75
C GLU A 235 -3.94 -5.69 -14.79
N LEU A 236 -3.70 -4.43 -14.42
CA LEU A 236 -2.35 -3.86 -14.38
C LEU A 236 -1.46 -4.57 -13.36
N ARG A 237 -1.93 -4.76 -12.13
CA ARG A 237 -1.16 -5.39 -11.06
C ARG A 237 -0.79 -6.84 -11.39
N TYR A 238 -1.66 -7.56 -12.06
CA TYR A 238 -1.38 -8.92 -12.49
C TYR A 238 -0.23 -8.99 -13.49
N GLU A 239 -0.13 -8.04 -14.43
CA GLU A 239 1.03 -7.94 -15.34
C GLU A 239 2.34 -7.69 -14.56
N TYR A 240 2.29 -6.86 -13.51
CA TYR A 240 3.47 -6.66 -12.64
C TYR A 240 3.86 -7.92 -11.86
N TYR A 241 2.91 -8.76 -11.45
CA TYR A 241 3.23 -10.05 -10.85
C TYR A 241 3.87 -11.03 -11.84
N LYS A 242 3.52 -10.98 -13.11
CA LYS A 242 4.22 -11.75 -14.16
C LYS A 242 5.67 -11.27 -14.31
N LYS A 243 5.88 -9.95 -14.44
CA LYS A 243 7.22 -9.35 -14.51
C LYS A 243 8.06 -9.68 -13.27
N ARG A 244 7.46 -9.58 -12.07
CA ARG A 244 8.12 -9.95 -10.80
C ARG A 244 8.55 -11.41 -10.81
N LYS A 245 7.68 -12.33 -11.22
CA LYS A 245 8.01 -13.75 -11.33
C LYS A 245 9.18 -13.99 -12.27
N GLU A 246 9.16 -13.41 -13.45
CA GLU A 246 10.26 -13.54 -14.43
C GLU A 246 11.58 -13.01 -13.87
N HIS A 247 11.56 -11.86 -13.24
CA HIS A 247 12.73 -11.28 -12.59
C HIS A 247 13.28 -12.19 -11.48
N LEU A 248 12.41 -12.64 -10.57
CA LEU A 248 12.81 -13.52 -9.46
C LEU A 248 13.37 -14.86 -9.95
N ILE A 249 12.81 -15.44 -11.00
CA ILE A 249 13.38 -16.65 -11.63
C ILE A 249 14.80 -16.38 -12.10
N LYS A 250 15.05 -15.28 -12.83
CA LYS A 250 16.40 -14.92 -13.31
C LYS A 250 17.40 -14.75 -12.15
N VAL A 251 16.97 -14.06 -11.07
CA VAL A 251 17.80 -13.86 -9.87
C VAL A 251 18.12 -15.19 -9.19
N LEU A 252 17.11 -16.07 -9.04
CA LEU A 252 17.28 -17.38 -8.40
C LEU A 252 18.11 -18.32 -9.28
N GLU A 253 17.96 -18.28 -10.61
CA GLU A 253 18.80 -19.04 -11.55
C GLU A 253 20.26 -18.63 -11.42
N ALA A 254 20.55 -17.33 -11.46
CA ALA A 254 21.90 -16.82 -11.27
C ALA A 254 22.49 -17.22 -9.91
N LYS A 255 21.69 -17.14 -8.84
CA LYS A 255 22.09 -17.57 -7.49
C LYS A 255 22.38 -19.07 -7.45
N ALA A 256 21.48 -19.90 -7.97
CA ALA A 256 21.64 -21.35 -7.99
C ALA A 256 22.88 -21.77 -8.77
N GLN A 257 23.11 -21.17 -9.94
CA GLN A 257 24.33 -21.42 -10.75
C GLN A 257 25.59 -20.99 -10.00
N MET A 258 25.58 -19.82 -9.36
CA MET A 258 26.71 -19.31 -8.60
C MET A 258 27.06 -20.26 -7.42
N CYS A 259 26.07 -20.72 -6.67
CA CYS A 259 26.27 -21.68 -5.58
C CYS A 259 26.77 -23.03 -6.08
N ASP A 260 26.25 -23.51 -7.21
CA ASP A 260 26.70 -24.75 -7.86
C ASP A 260 28.17 -24.66 -8.32
N TYR A 261 28.55 -23.58 -8.99
CA TYR A 261 29.94 -23.38 -9.42
C TYR A 261 30.91 -23.31 -8.23
N LYS A 262 30.58 -22.57 -7.18
CA LYS A 262 31.42 -22.49 -5.97
C LYS A 262 31.56 -23.85 -5.28
N SER A 263 30.47 -24.56 -5.10
CA SER A 263 30.45 -25.89 -4.48
C SER A 263 31.30 -26.89 -5.28
N ARG A 264 31.14 -26.93 -6.60
CA ARG A 264 31.94 -27.79 -7.48
C ARG A 264 33.41 -27.42 -7.44
N PHE A 265 33.73 -26.13 -7.53
CA PHE A 265 35.14 -25.67 -7.49
C PHE A 265 35.81 -26.06 -6.17
N VAL A 266 35.17 -25.80 -5.01
CA VAL A 266 35.73 -26.17 -3.70
C VAL A 266 35.93 -27.69 -3.59
N SER A 267 34.95 -28.47 -4.05
CA SER A 267 35.09 -29.94 -4.07
C SER A 267 36.26 -30.43 -4.93
N MET A 268 36.44 -29.85 -6.13
CA MET A 268 37.54 -30.19 -7.03
C MET A 268 38.93 -29.81 -6.45
N VAL A 269 38.98 -28.67 -5.73
CA VAL A 269 40.23 -28.28 -5.02
C VAL A 269 40.59 -29.25 -3.93
N ILE A 270 39.60 -29.67 -3.10
CA ILE A 270 39.81 -30.61 -2.00
C ILE A 270 40.20 -31.99 -2.52
N ASN A 271 39.60 -32.46 -3.59
CA ASN A 271 39.94 -33.75 -4.21
C ASN A 271 41.27 -33.73 -4.96
N GLY A 272 41.89 -32.54 -5.14
CA GLY A 272 43.16 -32.39 -5.83
C GLY A 272 43.04 -32.28 -7.38
N ASP A 273 41.80 -32.22 -7.89
CA ASP A 273 41.55 -32.03 -9.36
C ASP A 273 42.01 -30.69 -9.84
N ILE A 274 41.93 -29.67 -8.97
CA ILE A 274 42.39 -28.29 -9.20
C ILE A 274 43.45 -27.94 -8.15
N ILE A 275 44.66 -27.62 -8.58
CA ILE A 275 45.74 -27.21 -7.70
C ILE A 275 45.85 -25.68 -7.71
N VAL A 276 45.42 -25.06 -6.58
CA VAL A 276 45.41 -23.59 -6.45
C VAL A 276 46.72 -23.02 -5.93
N PHE A 277 47.44 -23.81 -5.09
CA PHE A 277 48.65 -23.36 -4.39
C PHE A 277 49.88 -23.35 -5.31
N ARG A 278 50.71 -22.30 -5.18
CA ARG A 278 51.98 -22.11 -5.93
C ARG A 278 51.82 -22.12 -7.45
N ARG A 279 50.67 -21.68 -7.99
CA ARG A 279 50.38 -21.50 -9.40
C ARG A 279 50.32 -20.04 -9.78
N LYS A 280 50.66 -19.71 -11.03
CA LYS A 280 50.42 -18.37 -11.60
C LYS A 280 48.92 -18.20 -11.87
N LYS A 281 48.40 -16.97 -11.69
CA LYS A 281 46.98 -16.68 -11.94
C LYS A 281 46.52 -17.12 -13.33
N GLN A 282 47.35 -16.89 -14.35
CA GLN A 282 47.05 -17.22 -15.75
C GLN A 282 46.94 -18.74 -15.98
N GLU A 283 47.74 -19.55 -15.27
CA GLU A 283 47.67 -21.02 -15.35
C GLU A 283 46.37 -21.54 -14.71
N LEU A 284 45.95 -20.93 -13.61
CA LEU A 284 44.66 -21.22 -12.96
C LEU A 284 43.48 -20.84 -13.85
N GLU A 285 43.49 -19.64 -14.43
CA GLU A 285 42.45 -19.19 -15.34
C GLU A 285 42.34 -20.10 -16.59
N ASN A 286 43.47 -20.56 -17.14
CA ASN A 286 43.48 -21.54 -18.24
C ASN A 286 42.88 -22.89 -17.81
N GLN A 287 43.17 -23.35 -16.60
CA GLN A 287 42.58 -24.59 -16.04
C GLN A 287 41.07 -24.46 -15.83
N LEU A 288 40.60 -23.27 -15.40
CA LEU A 288 39.19 -23.00 -15.16
C LEU A 288 38.40 -22.82 -16.44
N SER A 289 39.02 -22.36 -17.53
CA SER A 289 38.33 -22.01 -18.78
C SER A 289 37.56 -23.17 -19.44
N GLY A 290 37.98 -24.41 -19.18
CA GLY A 290 37.27 -25.60 -19.65
C GLY A 290 36.21 -26.16 -18.69
N LEU A 291 36.13 -25.65 -17.46
CA LEU A 291 35.33 -26.21 -16.40
C LEU A 291 34.23 -25.29 -15.89
N PHE A 292 34.47 -23.97 -15.95
CA PHE A 292 33.60 -22.94 -15.41
C PHE A 292 33.49 -21.75 -16.37
N PRO A 293 32.32 -21.08 -16.41
CA PRO A 293 32.16 -19.85 -17.18
C PRO A 293 32.82 -18.65 -16.47
N GLN A 294 33.27 -17.68 -17.24
CA GLN A 294 33.63 -16.36 -16.71
C GLN A 294 32.38 -15.59 -16.35
N ILE A 295 32.40 -14.89 -15.20
CA ILE A 295 31.35 -13.96 -14.80
C ILE A 295 31.97 -12.55 -14.72
N GLY A 296 31.40 -11.61 -15.44
CA GLY A 296 32.00 -10.28 -15.61
C GLY A 296 33.39 -10.30 -16.30
N GLY A 297 33.67 -11.33 -17.12
CA GLY A 297 34.93 -11.49 -17.80
C GLY A 297 36.08 -12.04 -16.95
N THR A 298 35.80 -12.46 -15.73
CA THR A 298 36.80 -12.97 -14.76
C THR A 298 36.33 -14.25 -14.07
N TYR A 299 37.27 -14.94 -13.38
CA TYR A 299 37.00 -16.06 -12.46
C TYR A 299 37.11 -15.65 -11.01
N ASP A 300 37.09 -14.35 -10.69
CA ASP A 300 37.26 -13.84 -9.33
C ASP A 300 36.24 -14.39 -8.35
N TYR A 301 35.04 -14.75 -8.79
CA TYR A 301 34.00 -15.37 -7.95
C TYR A 301 34.39 -16.76 -7.40
N LEU A 302 35.37 -17.45 -8.03
CA LEU A 302 35.97 -18.69 -7.57
C LEU A 302 37.31 -18.44 -6.86
N LEU A 303 38.15 -17.60 -7.45
CA LEU A 303 39.53 -17.37 -6.98
C LEU A 303 39.57 -16.55 -5.67
N ASN A 304 38.54 -15.78 -5.35
CA ASN A 304 38.41 -15.02 -4.09
C ASN A 304 37.75 -15.82 -2.96
N ILE A 305 37.60 -17.14 -3.09
CA ILE A 305 37.10 -18.00 -2.04
C ILE A 305 38.14 -18.07 -0.90
N ARG A 306 37.73 -17.76 0.31
CA ARG A 306 38.61 -17.74 1.50
C ARG A 306 39.05 -19.16 1.85
N THR A 307 40.30 -19.31 2.33
CA THR A 307 40.86 -20.62 2.73
C THR A 307 40.01 -21.37 3.78
N VAL A 308 39.36 -20.67 4.67
CA VAL A 308 38.40 -21.24 5.64
C VAL A 308 37.24 -21.98 4.95
N GLN A 309 36.89 -21.62 3.72
CA GLN A 309 35.78 -22.26 2.98
C GLN A 309 36.15 -23.64 2.38
N TYR A 310 37.38 -24.07 2.53
CA TYR A 310 37.83 -25.44 2.15
C TYR A 310 37.79 -26.45 3.31
N THR A 311 37.18 -26.08 4.46
CA THR A 311 36.93 -27.02 5.55
C THR A 311 35.72 -27.91 5.27
N ASP A 312 35.66 -29.10 5.82
CA ASP A 312 34.55 -30.04 5.62
C ASP A 312 33.20 -29.46 6.03
N GLU A 313 33.17 -28.63 7.08
CA GLU A 313 31.96 -27.96 7.53
C GLU A 313 31.48 -26.96 6.46
N SER A 314 32.38 -26.12 5.93
CA SER A 314 32.05 -25.11 4.92
C SER A 314 31.61 -25.73 3.59
N VAL A 315 32.23 -26.88 3.22
CA VAL A 315 31.76 -27.63 2.02
C VAL A 315 30.33 -28.12 2.20
N ARG A 316 30.01 -28.67 3.37
CA ARG A 316 28.64 -29.12 3.66
C ARG A 316 27.64 -27.97 3.67
N GLU A 317 28.02 -26.77 4.14
CA GLU A 317 27.21 -25.59 4.10
C GLU A 317 26.99 -25.12 2.64
N LEU A 318 28.03 -25.03 1.82
CA LEU A 318 27.92 -24.65 0.41
C LEU A 318 27.03 -25.62 -0.38
N LEU A 319 27.14 -26.93 -0.11
CA LEU A 319 26.26 -27.92 -0.72
C LEU A 319 24.79 -27.71 -0.31
N LYS A 320 24.53 -27.46 0.97
CA LYS A 320 23.19 -27.16 1.48
C LYS A 320 22.63 -25.87 0.86
N GLU A 321 23.46 -24.82 0.73
CA GLU A 321 23.05 -23.57 0.07
C GLU A 321 22.72 -23.78 -1.41
N SER A 322 23.52 -24.58 -2.12
CA SER A 322 23.26 -24.93 -3.53
C SER A 322 21.94 -25.69 -3.68
N GLU A 323 21.71 -26.71 -2.84
CA GLU A 323 20.45 -27.46 -2.85
C GLU A 323 19.24 -26.60 -2.48
N GLN A 324 19.40 -25.68 -1.51
CA GLN A 324 18.33 -24.78 -1.13
C GLN A 324 18.01 -23.80 -2.26
N ALA A 325 19.03 -23.23 -2.91
CA ALA A 325 18.82 -22.32 -4.04
C ALA A 325 18.12 -23.02 -5.22
N LYS A 326 18.46 -24.29 -5.49
CA LYS A 326 17.77 -25.11 -6.51
C LYS A 326 16.31 -25.37 -6.12
N ARG A 327 16.03 -25.69 -4.85
CA ARG A 327 14.67 -25.87 -4.35
C ARG A 327 13.84 -24.58 -4.45
N ASP A 328 14.43 -23.45 -4.04
CA ASP A 328 13.74 -22.14 -4.11
C ASP A 328 13.40 -21.78 -5.56
N LEU A 329 14.30 -22.07 -6.50
CA LEU A 329 14.07 -21.88 -7.94
C LEU A 329 12.90 -22.74 -8.44
N GLU A 330 12.86 -24.02 -8.11
CA GLU A 330 11.78 -24.93 -8.52
C GLU A 330 10.43 -24.49 -7.92
N ILE A 331 10.41 -24.08 -6.65
CA ILE A 331 9.21 -23.50 -6.00
C ILE A 331 8.75 -22.27 -6.76
N MET A 332 9.67 -21.35 -7.12
CA MET A 332 9.33 -20.14 -7.85
C MET A 332 8.82 -20.44 -9.25
N LYS A 333 9.41 -21.39 -9.97
CA LYS A 333 8.96 -21.82 -11.31
C LYS A 333 7.56 -22.41 -11.26
N SER A 334 7.27 -23.25 -10.27
CA SER A 334 5.97 -23.89 -10.09
C SER A 334 4.88 -22.94 -9.56
N THR A 335 5.25 -21.88 -8.84
CA THR A 335 4.29 -20.91 -8.28
C THR A 335 3.77 -19.99 -9.37
N THR A 336 2.44 -19.91 -9.54
CA THR A 336 1.83 -18.98 -10.51
C THR A 336 1.89 -17.53 -10.00
N ALA A 337 1.92 -16.55 -10.91
CA ALA A 337 1.82 -15.14 -10.57
C ALA A 337 0.57 -14.82 -9.72
N MET A 338 -0.53 -15.49 -10.02
CA MET A 338 -1.77 -15.42 -9.26
C MET A 338 -1.61 -15.88 -7.80
N ASN A 339 -0.92 -17.01 -7.58
CA ASN A 339 -0.68 -17.53 -6.24
C ASN A 339 0.31 -16.66 -5.45
N MET A 340 1.29 -16.05 -6.14
CA MET A 340 2.17 -15.04 -5.51
C MET A 340 1.33 -13.89 -4.94
N TRP A 341 0.44 -13.32 -5.75
CA TRP A 341 -0.43 -12.23 -5.31
C TRP A 341 -1.36 -12.65 -4.16
N LYS A 342 -2.00 -13.81 -4.26
CA LYS A 342 -2.84 -14.36 -3.18
C LYS A 342 -2.09 -14.52 -1.86
N ASN A 343 -0.81 -14.89 -1.91
CA ASN A 343 0.01 -15.03 -0.71
C ASN A 343 0.38 -13.66 -0.10
N ASP A 344 0.74 -12.68 -0.93
CA ASP A 344 1.07 -11.33 -0.46
C ASP A 344 -0.14 -10.65 0.18
N ILE A 345 -1.32 -10.77 -0.43
CA ILE A 345 -2.57 -10.20 0.10
C ILE A 345 -2.97 -10.76 1.48
N LYS A 346 -2.66 -12.03 1.77
CA LYS A 346 -2.98 -12.64 3.07
C LYS A 346 -2.25 -11.98 4.24
N ASN A 347 -1.14 -11.31 3.97
CA ASN A 347 -0.29 -10.66 4.97
C ASN A 347 -0.65 -9.18 5.21
N ILE A 348 -1.65 -8.67 4.48
CA ILE A 348 -2.22 -7.34 4.59
C ILE A 348 -3.62 -7.43 5.22
#